data_bd88b65872b9d5d10ec26e9bad0b3262
#
_entry.id   bd88b65872b9d5d10ec26e9bad0b3262
#
_cell.length_a   1.000
_cell.length_b   1.000
_cell.length_c   1.000
_cell.angle_alpha   90.00
_cell.angle_beta   90.00
_cell.angle_gamma   90.00
#
_symmetry.space_group_name_H-M   'P 1'
#
loop_
_entity.id
_entity.type
_entity.pdbx_description
1 polymer ?
#
loop_
_entity_poly.entity_id
_entity_poly.type
_entity_poly.pdbx_seq_one_letter_code
_entity_poly.pdbx_strand_id
1 'polypeptide(L)'
;MSFENNNLTTIDAGNNVSLIRINGDSNKLETIILPLSKSLAVLSVRYNKLTSLDVTRNEGLDSLDCEWNTLSELDLSRNTSLVYLNCGVNKLNTLDLSHNTELEELVAYTNQMTMLDVSKCNKIK
;
A
#
# COMPACT_ATOMS: atom_id res chain seq x y z
N MET A 1 -14.29 -1.36 -5.95
CA MET A 1 -14.10 -0.53 -7.17
C MET A 1 -12.90 -1.09 -7.92
N SER A 2 -13.03 -1.20 -9.25
CA SER A 2 -12.00 -1.77 -10.11
C SER A 2 -11.91 -0.94 -11.39
N PHE A 3 -10.70 -0.52 -11.76
CA PHE A 3 -10.43 0.31 -12.94
C PHE A 3 -9.04 0.04 -13.53
N GLU A 4 -8.55 -1.18 -13.34
CA GLU A 4 -7.26 -1.64 -13.84
C GLU A 4 -7.16 -1.58 -15.37
N ASN A 5 -5.91 -1.58 -15.89
CA ASN A 5 -5.56 -1.62 -17.31
C ASN A 5 -6.16 -0.44 -18.11
N ASN A 6 -5.99 0.78 -17.60
CA ASN A 6 -6.39 2.02 -18.25
C ASN A 6 -5.21 3.00 -18.36
N ASN A 7 -5.50 4.24 -18.71
CA ASN A 7 -4.53 5.33 -18.82
C ASN A 7 -4.77 6.45 -17.81
N LEU A 8 -5.40 6.12 -16.66
CA LEU A 8 -5.75 7.10 -15.65
C LEU A 8 -4.49 7.66 -14.98
N THR A 9 -4.46 8.97 -14.81
CA THR A 9 -3.37 9.67 -14.11
C THR A 9 -3.73 10.05 -12.68
N THR A 10 -5.02 10.16 -12.39
CA THR A 10 -5.54 10.50 -11.06
C THR A 10 -6.84 9.75 -10.79
N ILE A 11 -7.08 9.43 -9.54
CA ILE A 11 -8.36 8.93 -9.02
C ILE A 11 -8.67 9.67 -7.73
N ASP A 12 -9.89 10.17 -7.63
CA ASP A 12 -10.46 10.69 -6.38
C ASP A 12 -11.58 9.76 -5.91
N ALA A 13 -11.30 9.01 -4.85
CA ALA A 13 -12.26 8.16 -4.16
C ALA A 13 -12.58 8.70 -2.75
N GLY A 14 -12.18 9.94 -2.43
CA GLY A 14 -12.25 10.51 -1.08
C GLY A 14 -13.64 10.47 -0.45
N ASN A 15 -14.69 10.60 -1.25
CA ASN A 15 -16.08 10.58 -0.77
C ASN A 15 -16.70 9.16 -0.73
N ASN A 16 -16.00 8.14 -1.19
CA ASN A 16 -16.51 6.77 -1.30
C ASN A 16 -16.22 5.96 -0.02
N VAL A 17 -16.67 6.44 1.13
CA VAL A 17 -16.31 5.94 2.46
C VAL A 17 -16.73 4.48 2.76
N SER A 18 -17.62 3.91 1.94
CA SER A 18 -18.06 2.51 2.06
C SER A 18 -17.25 1.54 1.20
N LEU A 19 -16.21 2.00 0.50
CA LEU A 19 -15.36 1.12 -0.29
C LEU A 19 -14.59 0.14 0.60
N ILE A 20 -14.68 -1.14 0.25
CA ILE A 20 -13.95 -2.23 0.91
C ILE A 20 -12.70 -2.60 0.10
N ARG A 21 -12.78 -2.47 -1.23
CA ARG A 21 -11.69 -2.84 -2.15
C ARG A 21 -11.52 -1.80 -3.25
N ILE A 22 -10.25 -1.46 -3.53
CA ILE A 22 -9.84 -0.67 -4.69
C ILE A 22 -8.80 -1.50 -5.47
N ASN A 23 -9.04 -1.67 -6.78
CA ASN A 23 -8.05 -2.17 -7.72
C ASN A 23 -7.84 -1.14 -8.83
N GLY A 24 -6.65 -0.55 -8.85
CA GLY A 24 -6.22 0.45 -9.82
C GLY A 24 -4.94 0.06 -10.57
N ASP A 25 -4.65 -1.24 -10.65
CA ASP A 25 -3.44 -1.77 -11.26
C ASP A 25 -3.28 -1.35 -12.73
N SER A 26 -2.04 -1.25 -13.18
CA SER A 26 -1.71 -1.03 -14.59
C SER A 26 -2.40 0.21 -15.16
N ASN A 27 -2.13 1.35 -14.56
CA ASN A 27 -2.53 2.68 -15.00
C ASN A 27 -1.30 3.60 -15.13
N LYS A 28 -1.52 4.91 -15.14
CA LYS A 28 -0.48 5.95 -15.11
C LYS A 28 -0.68 6.86 -13.89
N LEU A 29 -1.20 6.31 -12.78
CA LEU A 29 -1.54 7.11 -11.60
C LEU A 29 -0.29 7.79 -11.04
N GLU A 30 -0.34 9.11 -10.99
CA GLU A 30 0.62 9.96 -10.29
C GLU A 30 0.10 10.30 -8.89
N THR A 31 -1.23 10.33 -8.73
CA THR A 31 -1.92 10.56 -7.46
C THR A 31 -3.16 9.69 -7.32
N ILE A 32 -3.47 9.32 -6.08
CA ILE A 32 -4.74 8.70 -5.70
C ILE A 32 -5.21 9.31 -4.38
N ILE A 33 -6.48 9.73 -4.32
CA ILE A 33 -7.13 10.17 -3.10
C ILE A 33 -7.97 9.02 -2.58
N LEU A 34 -7.57 8.44 -1.46
CA LEU A 34 -8.27 7.34 -0.81
C LEU A 34 -9.41 7.83 0.08
N PRO A 35 -10.45 7.03 0.33
CA PRO A 35 -11.52 7.40 1.22
C PRO A 35 -11.00 7.52 2.68
N LEU A 36 -11.48 8.50 3.42
CA LEU A 36 -11.20 8.65 4.85
C LEU A 36 -12.05 7.64 5.63
N SER A 37 -11.70 6.37 5.55
CA SER A 37 -12.54 5.27 6.04
C SER A 37 -11.72 4.08 6.53
N LYS A 38 -12.18 3.47 7.61
CA LYS A 38 -11.67 2.18 8.10
C LYS A 38 -12.23 0.96 7.35
N SER A 39 -13.19 1.17 6.43
CA SER A 39 -13.82 0.08 5.67
C SER A 39 -12.93 -0.47 4.56
N LEU A 40 -11.96 0.32 4.08
CA LEU A 40 -11.06 -0.12 3.02
C LEU A 40 -10.13 -1.21 3.55
N ALA A 41 -10.35 -2.43 3.10
CA ALA A 41 -9.60 -3.62 3.50
C ALA A 41 -8.52 -3.99 2.48
N VAL A 42 -8.78 -3.81 1.18
CA VAL A 42 -7.86 -4.21 0.12
C VAL A 42 -7.57 -3.05 -0.83
N LEU A 43 -6.30 -2.74 -0.99
CA LEU A 43 -5.81 -1.76 -1.97
C LEU A 43 -4.75 -2.39 -2.87
N SER A 44 -4.99 -2.38 -4.18
CA SER A 44 -4.00 -2.72 -5.19
C SER A 44 -3.85 -1.56 -6.17
N VAL A 45 -2.62 -1.06 -6.32
CA VAL A 45 -2.24 0.05 -7.21
C VAL A 45 -0.90 -0.24 -7.91
N ARG A 46 -0.66 -1.51 -8.23
CA ARG A 46 0.55 -1.97 -8.90
C ARG A 46 0.71 -1.33 -10.28
N TYR A 47 1.96 -1.27 -10.76
CA TYR A 47 2.28 -0.78 -12.09
C TYR A 47 1.69 0.59 -12.37
N ASN A 48 2.04 1.57 -11.52
CA ASN A 48 1.64 2.97 -11.63
C ASN A 48 2.88 3.90 -11.53
N LYS A 49 2.67 5.19 -11.31
CA LYS A 49 3.72 6.22 -11.20
C LYS A 49 3.62 6.98 -9.88
N LEU A 50 3.06 6.35 -8.84
CA LEU A 50 2.89 6.99 -7.55
C LEU A 50 4.26 7.31 -6.93
N THR A 51 4.43 8.56 -6.50
CA THR A 51 5.59 9.01 -5.72
C THR A 51 5.32 9.05 -4.22
N SER A 52 4.05 9.06 -3.84
CA SER A 52 3.56 8.99 -2.47
C SER A 52 2.24 8.22 -2.40
N LEU A 53 1.98 7.60 -1.25
CA LEU A 53 0.73 6.87 -1.00
C LEU A 53 0.39 7.00 0.48
N ASP A 54 -0.66 7.77 0.80
CA ASP A 54 -1.13 7.92 2.18
C ASP A 54 -2.25 6.92 2.48
N VAL A 55 -1.94 5.93 3.30
CA VAL A 55 -2.89 4.91 3.79
C VAL A 55 -3.18 5.06 5.28
N THR A 56 -2.69 6.11 5.94
CA THR A 56 -2.78 6.29 7.39
C THR A 56 -4.22 6.41 7.92
N ARG A 57 -5.17 6.78 7.06
CA ARG A 57 -6.60 6.86 7.40
C ARG A 57 -7.38 5.56 7.14
N ASN A 58 -6.73 4.57 6.55
CA ASN A 58 -7.34 3.29 6.21
C ASN A 58 -6.90 2.20 7.19
N GLU A 59 -7.23 2.41 8.47
CA GLU A 59 -6.81 1.53 9.58
C GLU A 59 -7.29 0.08 9.44
N GLY A 60 -8.35 -0.16 8.65
CA GLY A 60 -8.88 -1.50 8.36
C GLY A 60 -8.16 -2.22 7.21
N LEU A 61 -7.08 -1.64 6.67
CA LEU A 61 -6.37 -2.24 5.55
C LEU A 61 -5.68 -3.53 6.01
N ASP A 62 -6.05 -4.65 5.36
CA ASP A 62 -5.48 -5.98 5.60
C ASP A 62 -4.55 -6.41 4.45
N SER A 63 -4.76 -5.88 3.25
CA SER A 63 -3.96 -6.21 2.07
C SER A 63 -3.59 -4.96 1.28
N LEU A 64 -2.29 -4.73 1.12
CA LEU A 64 -1.73 -3.63 0.33
C LEU A 64 -0.77 -4.17 -0.72
N ASP A 65 -1.04 -3.87 -1.99
CA ASP A 65 -0.12 -4.09 -3.09
C ASP A 65 0.14 -2.76 -3.83
N CYS A 66 1.34 -2.22 -3.64
CA CYS A 66 1.82 -1.00 -4.30
C CYS A 66 3.10 -1.25 -5.11
N GLU A 67 3.32 -2.50 -5.53
CA GLU A 67 4.45 -2.91 -6.33
C GLU A 67 4.58 -2.10 -7.64
N TRP A 68 5.80 -1.93 -8.15
CA TRP A 68 6.08 -1.19 -9.39
C TRP A 68 5.51 0.23 -9.38
N ASN A 69 5.99 1.02 -8.42
CA ASN A 69 5.77 2.46 -8.33
C ASN A 69 7.11 3.19 -8.11
N THR A 70 7.09 4.42 -7.62
CA THR A 70 8.29 5.20 -7.33
C THR A 70 8.25 5.79 -5.92
N LEU A 71 7.62 5.05 -4.98
CA LEU A 71 7.47 5.47 -3.59
C LEU A 71 8.84 5.56 -2.91
N SER A 72 9.15 6.68 -2.28
CA SER A 72 10.36 6.88 -1.47
C SER A 72 10.13 6.65 0.03
N GLU A 73 8.86 6.67 0.45
CA GLU A 73 8.42 6.43 1.83
C GLU A 73 7.06 5.73 1.83
N LEU A 74 6.77 5.02 2.90
CA LEU A 74 5.47 4.36 3.12
C LEU A 74 5.22 4.27 4.63
N ASP A 75 4.27 5.08 5.13
CA ASP A 75 3.87 5.06 6.54
C ASP A 75 2.75 4.04 6.76
N LEU A 76 3.07 2.96 7.49
CA LEU A 76 2.16 1.88 7.84
C LEU A 76 1.81 1.85 9.34
N SER A 77 2.20 2.87 10.10
CA SER A 77 2.06 2.91 11.56
C SER A 77 0.61 2.78 12.06
N ARG A 78 -0.37 3.12 11.20
CA ARG A 78 -1.80 3.03 11.51
C ARG A 78 -2.47 1.76 10.95
N ASN A 79 -1.81 1.01 10.08
CA ASN A 79 -2.36 -0.16 9.40
C ASN A 79 -2.03 -1.45 10.18
N THR A 80 -2.44 -1.49 11.45
CA THR A 80 -2.09 -2.57 12.38
C THR A 80 -2.74 -3.91 12.06
N SER A 81 -3.76 -3.91 11.18
CA SER A 81 -4.45 -5.13 10.71
C SER A 81 -3.80 -5.73 9.45
N LEU A 82 -2.69 -5.16 8.96
CA LEU A 82 -2.09 -5.55 7.70
C LEU A 82 -1.55 -6.98 7.78
N VAL A 83 -2.03 -7.85 6.86
CA VAL A 83 -1.66 -9.27 6.75
C VAL A 83 -0.75 -9.50 5.54
N TYR A 84 -1.02 -8.81 4.43
CA TYR A 84 -0.24 -8.89 3.20
C TYR A 84 0.29 -7.52 2.80
N LEU A 85 1.59 -7.43 2.54
CA LEU A 85 2.24 -6.25 1.98
C LEU A 85 3.13 -6.62 0.81
N ASN A 86 2.84 -6.05 -0.35
CA ASN A 86 3.77 -6.01 -1.48
C ASN A 86 4.13 -4.56 -1.82
N CYS A 87 5.36 -4.18 -1.51
CA CYS A 87 5.96 -2.89 -1.86
C CYS A 87 7.22 -3.05 -2.71
N GLY A 88 7.35 -4.17 -3.41
CA GLY A 88 8.46 -4.45 -4.32
C GLY A 88 8.60 -3.42 -5.43
N VAL A 89 9.80 -3.28 -5.97
CA VAL A 89 10.13 -2.35 -7.08
C VAL A 89 9.64 -0.92 -6.80
N ASN A 90 10.21 -0.32 -5.78
CA ASN A 90 9.99 1.07 -5.37
C ASN A 90 11.36 1.74 -5.04
N LYS A 91 11.35 2.88 -4.36
CA LYS A 91 12.54 3.64 -3.96
C LYS A 91 12.65 3.80 -2.44
N LEU A 92 12.06 2.85 -1.68
CA LEU A 92 12.05 2.92 -0.23
C LEU A 92 13.47 2.78 0.33
N ASN A 93 13.88 3.74 1.18
CA ASN A 93 15.16 3.68 1.90
C ASN A 93 15.00 2.98 3.25
N THR A 94 13.83 3.05 3.83
CA THR A 94 13.44 2.44 5.10
C THR A 94 12.01 1.94 5.04
N LEU A 95 11.69 0.94 5.87
CA LEU A 95 10.33 0.46 6.07
C LEU A 95 10.17 0.08 7.54
N ASP A 96 9.34 0.84 8.26
CA ASP A 96 9.03 0.54 9.68
C ASP A 96 7.81 -0.37 9.74
N LEU A 97 8.02 -1.58 10.24
CA LEU A 97 6.99 -2.60 10.42
C LEU A 97 6.70 -2.89 11.90
N SER A 98 7.17 -2.04 12.81
CA SER A 98 7.05 -2.26 14.27
C SER A 98 5.60 -2.35 14.77
N HIS A 99 4.64 -1.81 14.00
CA HIS A 99 3.21 -1.81 14.32
C HIS A 99 2.41 -2.88 13.54
N ASN A 100 3.03 -3.57 12.57
CA ASN A 100 2.35 -4.51 11.67
C ASN A 100 2.52 -5.96 12.13
N THR A 101 2.13 -6.24 13.38
CA THR A 101 2.35 -7.54 14.04
C THR A 101 1.51 -8.69 13.45
N GLU A 102 0.47 -8.35 12.67
CA GLU A 102 -0.40 -9.31 11.99
C GLU A 102 0.16 -9.75 10.63
N LEU A 103 1.27 -9.14 10.16
CA LEU A 103 1.82 -9.40 8.84
C LEU A 103 2.26 -10.86 8.68
N GLU A 104 1.72 -11.53 7.67
CA GLU A 104 2.02 -12.94 7.33
C GLU A 104 2.84 -13.07 6.05
N GLU A 105 2.71 -12.12 5.13
CA GLU A 105 3.45 -12.11 3.86
C GLU A 105 4.00 -10.73 3.57
N LEU A 106 5.31 -10.65 3.32
CA LEU A 106 6.03 -9.43 2.97
C LEU A 106 6.80 -9.62 1.67
N VAL A 107 6.52 -8.79 0.69
CA VAL A 107 7.27 -8.68 -0.57
C VAL A 107 7.85 -7.28 -0.68
N ALA A 108 9.19 -7.13 -0.58
CA ALA A 108 9.86 -5.83 -0.50
C ALA A 108 11.13 -5.76 -1.36
N TYR A 109 11.26 -6.66 -2.35
CA TYR A 109 12.45 -6.73 -3.22
C TYR A 109 12.62 -5.47 -4.08
N THR A 110 13.84 -5.24 -4.56
CA THR A 110 14.18 -4.12 -5.46
C THR A 110 13.73 -2.76 -4.89
N ASN A 111 14.29 -2.42 -3.73
CA ASN A 111 14.20 -1.13 -3.07
C ASN A 111 15.63 -0.62 -2.75
N GLN A 112 15.77 0.44 -1.95
CA GLN A 112 17.04 1.05 -1.57
C GLN A 112 17.36 0.84 -0.07
N MET A 113 16.65 -0.07 0.59
CA MET A 113 16.82 -0.35 2.02
C MET A 113 18.19 -0.99 2.29
N THR A 114 18.88 -0.49 3.31
CA THR A 114 20.13 -1.08 3.82
C THR A 114 19.87 -1.97 5.04
N MET A 115 18.71 -1.87 5.66
CA MET A 115 18.28 -2.67 6.80
C MET A 115 16.75 -2.84 6.75
N LEU A 116 16.26 -3.99 7.17
CA LEU A 116 14.85 -4.28 7.34
C LEU A 116 14.68 -5.06 8.66
N ASP A 117 13.95 -4.47 9.61
CA ASP A 117 13.63 -5.13 10.88
C ASP A 117 12.23 -5.74 10.82
N VAL A 118 12.17 -7.06 10.90
CA VAL A 118 10.91 -7.84 10.94
C VAL A 118 10.70 -8.50 12.31
N SER A 119 11.45 -8.12 13.31
CA SER A 119 11.44 -8.76 14.64
C SER A 119 10.08 -8.71 15.35
N LYS A 120 9.20 -7.78 14.94
CA LYS A 120 7.82 -7.67 15.47
C LYS A 120 6.80 -8.45 14.63
N CYS A 121 7.14 -8.85 13.43
CA CYS A 121 6.25 -9.54 12.50
C CYS A 121 6.33 -11.06 12.68
N ASN A 122 5.92 -11.57 13.84
CA ASN A 122 6.11 -12.96 14.23
C ASN A 122 5.25 -13.97 13.42
N LYS A 123 4.38 -13.50 12.55
CA LYS A 123 3.49 -14.32 11.72
C LYS A 123 4.01 -14.51 10.30
N ILE A 124 5.08 -13.83 9.89
CA ILE A 124 5.67 -13.98 8.55
C ILE A 124 6.09 -15.44 8.33
N LYS A 125 5.72 -15.98 7.16
CA LYS A 125 5.98 -17.35 6.71
C LYS A 125 7.02 -17.40 5.61
#